data_60b44623b7ac29937cfd0709d69775de
#
_entry.id   60b44623b7ac29937cfd0709d69775de
#
_cell.length_a   1.000
_cell.length_b   1.000
_cell.length_c   1.000
_cell.angle_alpha   90.00
_cell.angle_beta   90.00
_cell.angle_gamma   90.00
#
_symmetry.space_group_name_H-M   'P 1'
#
loop_
_entity.id
_entity.type
_entity.pdbx_description
1 polymer ?
#
loop_
_entity_poly.entity_id
_entity_poly.type
_entity_poly.pdbx_seq_one_letter_code
_entity_poly.pdbx_strand_id
1 'polypeptide(L)'
;MVASPIFGLWSNHRPCREPLVCSIFINLSANIYYAYAYLPSTGNKVHILMSRAFVGFGAGNVAVVRSYVAGATTLKERTGAMANMSASQALGFILGPALQACLSFLGENGVTVAILRLRLNMYTAPAFLAASFGVVNILLVLLVLREHHIDDHGRCIRAINYTSEDREEISEETEEAIDQGAVLTSNFLFFVVMFIFAVFETIATPLSMDMFAWTRRQAVFYNGIIICCIGFESILVFLVVKVASKRFGDRPILLTGLIIILCGFFILLPWGNQYPKIQWADIKNNSFVNGIQRDTKFSNSSVEPTGCPPEQTWCQYTPAILLAQYFTSAVLIGVGYPACNVMSYTLYSKILGPRPQGVYMGWLTASGSGARTLGPVFVSQIYTILGPRWAFSLICSMVGAAIALLSCLYRRLIAFSVRHRNLTE
;
A
#
# COMPACT_ATOMS: atom_id res chain seq x y z
N MET A 1 1.50 -7.21 -9.76
CA MET A 1 2.88 -7.27 -10.21
C MET A 1 3.00 -7.28 -11.73
N VAL A 2 2.53 -8.31 -12.43
CA VAL A 2 2.68 -8.47 -13.90
C VAL A 2 1.92 -7.40 -14.69
N ALA A 3 0.74 -7.01 -14.25
CA ALA A 3 -0.12 -6.06 -14.96
C ALA A 3 0.47 -4.64 -15.07
N SER A 4 1.17 -4.15 -14.05
CA SER A 4 1.68 -2.78 -14.02
C SER A 4 2.72 -2.50 -15.12
N PRO A 5 3.73 -3.36 -15.38
CA PRO A 5 4.62 -3.18 -16.52
C PRO A 5 3.90 -3.28 -17.87
N ILE A 6 2.91 -4.20 -18.00
CA ILE A 6 2.15 -4.36 -19.25
C ILE A 6 1.36 -3.10 -19.58
N PHE A 7 0.57 -2.58 -18.64
CA PHE A 7 -0.16 -1.33 -18.84
C PHE A 7 0.79 -0.13 -18.99
N GLY A 8 1.93 -0.14 -18.31
CA GLY A 8 2.98 0.86 -18.46
C GLY A 8 3.58 0.86 -19.88
N LEU A 9 3.88 -0.32 -20.41
CA LEU A 9 4.36 -0.47 -21.79
C LEU A 9 3.30 0.00 -22.80
N TRP A 10 2.04 -0.37 -22.59
CA TRP A 10 0.94 0.08 -23.44
C TRP A 10 0.82 1.61 -23.44
N SER A 11 0.93 2.27 -22.28
CA SER A 11 0.85 3.72 -22.17
C SER A 11 2.02 4.48 -22.81
N ASN A 12 3.15 3.82 -23.11
CA ASN A 12 4.26 4.43 -23.84
C ASN A 12 4.00 4.51 -25.35
N HIS A 13 3.24 3.53 -25.89
CA HIS A 13 3.00 3.43 -27.34
C HIS A 13 1.63 3.97 -27.78
N ARG A 14 0.68 4.07 -26.86
CA ARG A 14 -0.70 4.46 -27.13
C ARG A 14 -1.15 5.55 -26.16
N PRO A 15 -2.20 6.29 -26.51
CA PRO A 15 -2.80 7.28 -25.61
C PRO A 15 -3.12 6.69 -24.23
N CYS A 16 -2.81 7.43 -23.17
CA CYS A 16 -3.03 6.96 -21.78
C CYS A 16 -4.49 6.61 -21.47
N ARG A 17 -5.45 7.15 -22.24
CA ARG A 17 -6.87 6.83 -22.11
C ARG A 17 -7.17 5.35 -22.34
N GLU A 18 -6.57 4.73 -23.36
CA GLU A 18 -6.84 3.35 -23.74
C GLU A 18 -6.51 2.36 -22.61
N PRO A 19 -5.26 2.30 -22.09
CA PRO A 19 -4.92 1.39 -21.00
C PRO A 19 -5.69 1.70 -19.71
N LEU A 20 -6.03 2.98 -19.45
CA LEU A 20 -6.84 3.35 -18.28
C LEU A 20 -8.26 2.80 -18.37
N VAL A 21 -8.95 3.03 -19.50
CA VAL A 21 -10.30 2.52 -19.70
C VAL A 21 -10.33 1.00 -19.66
N CYS A 22 -9.38 0.33 -20.32
CA CYS A 22 -9.27 -1.12 -20.31
C CYS A 22 -9.08 -1.67 -18.90
N SER A 23 -8.18 -1.09 -18.12
CA SER A 23 -7.92 -1.54 -16.74
C SER A 23 -9.12 -1.33 -15.82
N ILE A 24 -9.81 -0.19 -15.93
CA ILE A 24 -11.01 0.11 -15.15
C ILE A 24 -12.15 -0.83 -15.57
N PHE A 25 -12.27 -1.13 -16.86
CA PHE A 25 -13.27 -2.08 -17.37
C PHE A 25 -13.03 -3.50 -16.85
N ILE A 26 -11.77 -3.95 -16.81
CA ILE A 26 -11.41 -5.25 -16.20
C ILE A 26 -11.78 -5.28 -14.72
N ASN A 27 -11.50 -4.20 -13.99
CA ASN A 27 -11.82 -4.08 -12.58
C ASN A 27 -13.35 -4.05 -12.35
N LEU A 28 -14.10 -3.31 -13.15
CA LEU A 28 -15.55 -3.28 -13.18
C LEU A 28 -16.14 -4.69 -13.38
N SER A 29 -15.69 -5.38 -14.44
CA SER A 29 -16.14 -6.73 -14.80
C SER A 29 -15.81 -7.74 -13.69
N ALA A 30 -14.64 -7.62 -13.08
CA ALA A 30 -14.22 -8.47 -11.98
C ALA A 30 -15.06 -8.28 -10.71
N ASN A 31 -15.45 -7.04 -10.39
CA ASN A 31 -16.35 -6.76 -9.27
C ASN A 31 -17.78 -7.28 -9.52
N ILE A 32 -18.28 -7.16 -10.75
CA ILE A 32 -19.56 -7.77 -11.15
C ILE A 32 -19.46 -9.29 -11.03
N TYR A 33 -18.39 -9.91 -11.55
CA TYR A 33 -18.15 -11.34 -11.44
C TYR A 33 -18.10 -11.83 -9.99
N TYR A 34 -17.43 -11.08 -9.11
CA TYR A 34 -17.43 -11.36 -7.67
C TYR A 34 -18.83 -11.32 -7.07
N ALA A 35 -19.64 -10.34 -7.45
CA ALA A 35 -20.99 -10.18 -6.94
C ALA A 35 -21.92 -11.36 -7.31
N TYR A 36 -21.63 -12.03 -8.42
CA TYR A 36 -22.35 -13.23 -8.88
C TYR A 36 -21.68 -14.56 -8.52
N ALA A 37 -20.56 -14.54 -7.78
CA ALA A 37 -19.80 -15.75 -7.40
C ALA A 37 -20.59 -16.75 -6.53
N TYR A 38 -21.75 -16.38 -6.02
CA TYR A 38 -22.64 -17.27 -5.24
C TYR A 38 -23.58 -18.10 -6.12
N LEU A 39 -23.78 -17.77 -7.40
CA LEU A 39 -24.71 -18.46 -8.30
C LEU A 39 -24.31 -19.91 -8.64
N PRO A 40 -23.02 -20.25 -8.89
CA PRO A 40 -22.60 -21.61 -9.15
C PRO A 40 -22.86 -22.50 -7.94
N SER A 41 -23.39 -23.70 -8.19
CA SER A 41 -23.69 -24.68 -7.13
C SER A 41 -22.43 -25.31 -6.51
N THR A 42 -21.29 -25.27 -7.21
CA THR A 42 -20.02 -25.86 -6.78
C THR A 42 -18.86 -24.95 -7.16
N GLY A 43 -17.78 -25.00 -6.38
CA GLY A 43 -16.52 -24.28 -6.73
C GLY A 43 -16.52 -22.80 -6.41
N ASN A 44 -17.41 -22.27 -5.59
CA ASN A 44 -17.51 -20.84 -5.25
C ASN A 44 -16.18 -20.23 -4.80
N LYS A 45 -15.34 -21.00 -4.09
CA LYS A 45 -13.97 -20.57 -3.69
C LYS A 45 -13.10 -20.20 -4.88
N VAL A 46 -13.16 -20.99 -5.97
CA VAL A 46 -12.39 -20.76 -7.20
C VAL A 46 -12.89 -19.50 -7.90
N HIS A 47 -14.21 -19.29 -7.99
CA HIS A 47 -14.81 -18.09 -8.59
C HIS A 47 -14.41 -16.82 -7.83
N ILE A 48 -14.40 -16.87 -6.49
CA ILE A 48 -13.93 -15.75 -5.66
C ILE A 48 -12.43 -15.48 -5.92
N LEU A 49 -11.60 -16.52 -5.96
CA LEU A 49 -10.16 -16.38 -6.22
C LEU A 49 -9.90 -15.77 -7.59
N MET A 50 -10.58 -16.24 -8.62
CA MET A 50 -10.47 -15.72 -9.99
C MET A 50 -10.90 -14.26 -10.08
N SER A 51 -12.03 -13.89 -9.46
CA SER A 51 -12.47 -12.49 -9.45
C SER A 51 -11.43 -11.58 -8.80
N ARG A 52 -10.82 -11.99 -7.68
CA ARG A 52 -9.77 -11.23 -7.01
C ARG A 52 -8.49 -11.13 -7.84
N ALA A 53 -8.14 -12.16 -8.59
CA ALA A 53 -7.03 -12.12 -9.54
C ALA A 53 -7.27 -11.08 -10.64
N PHE A 54 -8.48 -11.01 -11.21
CA PHE A 54 -8.85 -9.99 -12.21
C PHE A 54 -8.88 -8.57 -11.63
N VAL A 55 -9.37 -8.38 -10.39
CA VAL A 55 -9.27 -7.08 -9.69
C VAL A 55 -7.80 -6.67 -9.55
N GLY A 56 -6.93 -7.60 -9.15
CA GLY A 56 -5.50 -7.36 -9.04
C GLY A 56 -4.85 -7.01 -10.39
N PHE A 57 -5.30 -7.63 -11.48
CA PHE A 57 -4.84 -7.29 -12.83
C PHE A 57 -5.29 -5.88 -13.24
N GLY A 58 -6.56 -5.54 -13.02
CA GLY A 58 -7.09 -4.18 -13.27
C GLY A 58 -6.40 -3.09 -12.44
N ALA A 59 -5.86 -3.40 -11.25
CA ALA A 59 -5.13 -2.44 -10.42
C ALA A 59 -3.78 -1.98 -11.01
N GLY A 60 -3.33 -2.55 -12.14
CA GLY A 60 -2.12 -2.13 -12.86
C GLY A 60 -2.18 -0.69 -13.42
N ASN A 61 -3.36 -0.08 -13.47
CA ASN A 61 -3.57 1.30 -13.93
C ASN A 61 -2.83 2.37 -13.09
N VAL A 62 -2.47 2.07 -11.84
CA VAL A 62 -1.74 3.01 -10.97
C VAL A 62 -0.42 3.46 -11.62
N ALA A 63 0.29 2.57 -12.31
CA ALA A 63 1.51 2.90 -13.04
C ALA A 63 1.23 3.91 -14.18
N VAL A 64 0.14 3.71 -14.92
CA VAL A 64 -0.27 4.58 -16.03
C VAL A 64 -0.63 5.98 -15.52
N VAL A 65 -1.44 6.07 -14.46
CA VAL A 65 -1.83 7.36 -13.87
C VAL A 65 -0.61 8.11 -13.36
N ARG A 66 0.33 7.45 -12.68
CA ARG A 66 1.55 8.09 -12.19
C ARG A 66 2.48 8.53 -13.32
N SER A 67 2.59 7.73 -14.38
CA SER A 67 3.33 8.10 -15.60
C SER A 67 2.71 9.31 -16.28
N TYR A 68 1.38 9.34 -16.40
CA TYR A 68 0.65 10.48 -16.97
C TYR A 68 0.88 11.76 -16.15
N VAL A 69 0.74 11.69 -14.83
CA VAL A 69 1.00 12.85 -13.93
C VAL A 69 2.44 13.34 -14.07
N ALA A 70 3.40 12.43 -14.20
CA ALA A 70 4.80 12.77 -14.40
C ALA A 70 5.04 13.51 -15.73
N GLY A 71 4.41 13.05 -16.82
CA GLY A 71 4.50 13.68 -18.15
C GLY A 71 3.67 14.95 -18.33
N ALA A 72 2.65 15.16 -17.50
CA ALA A 72 1.76 16.32 -17.54
C ALA A 72 2.18 17.45 -16.58
N THR A 73 3.31 17.34 -15.88
CA THR A 73 3.75 18.29 -14.86
C THR A 73 5.21 18.69 -15.03
N THR A 74 5.51 19.98 -14.79
CA THR A 74 6.88 20.48 -14.73
C THR A 74 7.64 19.91 -13.56
N LEU A 75 8.98 19.90 -13.58
CA LEU A 75 9.84 19.43 -12.50
C LEU A 75 9.52 20.09 -11.15
N LYS A 76 9.13 21.37 -11.14
CA LYS A 76 8.79 22.14 -9.93
C LYS A 76 7.42 21.73 -9.35
N GLU A 77 6.48 21.37 -10.20
CA GLU A 77 5.10 21.02 -9.81
C GLU A 77 4.90 19.53 -9.57
N ARG A 78 5.77 18.70 -10.13
CA ARG A 78 5.67 17.24 -10.12
C ARG A 78 5.50 16.66 -8.71
N THR A 79 6.27 17.14 -7.74
CA THR A 79 6.14 16.71 -6.34
C THR A 79 4.76 17.03 -5.76
N GLY A 80 4.25 18.23 -6.05
CA GLY A 80 2.92 18.63 -5.59
C GLY A 80 1.79 17.80 -6.22
N ALA A 81 1.91 17.49 -7.50
CA ALA A 81 0.94 16.68 -8.22
C ALA A 81 0.95 15.21 -7.72
N MET A 82 2.14 14.64 -7.52
CA MET A 82 2.29 13.29 -6.94
C MET A 82 1.76 13.22 -5.51
N ALA A 83 1.98 14.26 -4.71
CA ALA A 83 1.44 14.36 -3.35
C ALA A 83 -0.10 14.42 -3.34
N ASN A 84 -0.70 15.24 -4.21
CA ASN A 84 -2.16 15.32 -4.34
C ASN A 84 -2.77 13.97 -4.78
N MET A 85 -2.14 13.27 -5.72
CA MET A 85 -2.56 11.95 -6.13
C MET A 85 -2.49 10.93 -4.98
N SER A 86 -1.42 10.96 -4.21
CA SER A 86 -1.26 10.07 -3.05
C SER A 86 -2.25 10.43 -1.93
N ALA A 87 -2.57 11.71 -1.74
CA ALA A 87 -3.62 12.14 -0.81
C ALA A 87 -5.01 11.62 -1.22
N SER A 88 -5.33 11.66 -2.52
CA SER A 88 -6.58 11.09 -3.04
C SER A 88 -6.64 9.57 -2.82
N GLN A 89 -5.52 8.88 -2.98
CA GLN A 89 -5.42 7.45 -2.68
C GLN A 89 -5.62 7.15 -1.19
N ALA A 90 -5.01 7.94 -0.29
CA ALA A 90 -5.20 7.81 1.15
C ALA A 90 -6.66 8.06 1.57
N LEU A 91 -7.31 9.06 0.97
CA LEU A 91 -8.75 9.30 1.17
C LEU A 91 -9.59 8.07 0.79
N GLY A 92 -9.25 7.40 -0.31
CA GLY A 92 -9.89 6.14 -0.71
C GLY A 92 -9.69 5.02 0.30
N PHE A 93 -8.52 4.91 0.92
CA PHE A 93 -8.24 3.94 2.00
C PHE A 93 -9.06 4.21 3.26
N ILE A 94 -9.37 5.47 3.57
CA ILE A 94 -10.23 5.85 4.72
C ILE A 94 -11.70 5.59 4.39
N LEU A 95 -12.16 6.04 3.22
CA LEU A 95 -13.56 5.94 2.83
C LEU A 95 -13.99 4.50 2.52
N GLY A 96 -13.08 3.65 2.02
CA GLY A 96 -13.38 2.27 1.68
C GLY A 96 -13.98 1.48 2.85
N PRO A 97 -13.26 1.31 3.96
CA PRO A 97 -13.78 0.63 5.16
C PRO A 97 -15.01 1.31 5.76
N ALA A 98 -15.11 2.65 5.71
CA ALA A 98 -16.27 3.38 6.19
C ALA A 98 -17.54 3.05 5.38
N LEU A 99 -17.43 3.04 4.06
CA LEU A 99 -18.52 2.61 3.16
C LEU A 99 -18.89 1.13 3.37
N GLN A 100 -17.89 0.27 3.56
CA GLN A 100 -18.09 -1.14 3.90
C GLN A 100 -18.88 -1.28 5.21
N ALA A 101 -18.53 -0.51 6.24
CA ALA A 101 -19.23 -0.51 7.52
C ALA A 101 -20.70 -0.05 7.36
N CYS A 102 -20.95 1.00 6.58
CA CYS A 102 -22.31 1.43 6.25
C CYS A 102 -23.11 0.35 5.53
N LEU A 103 -22.50 -0.39 4.60
CA LEU A 103 -23.19 -1.46 3.88
C LEU A 103 -23.40 -2.73 4.72
N SER A 104 -22.73 -2.88 5.86
CA SER A 104 -22.91 -4.01 6.77
C SER A 104 -24.30 -4.06 7.41
N PHE A 105 -25.03 -2.91 7.45
CA PHE A 105 -26.42 -2.88 7.92
C PHE A 105 -27.40 -3.71 7.06
N LEU A 106 -27.01 -4.04 5.81
CA LEU A 106 -27.81 -4.92 4.94
C LEU A 106 -27.89 -6.37 5.45
N GLY A 107 -27.00 -6.77 6.37
CA GLY A 107 -26.95 -8.12 6.93
C GLY A 107 -26.53 -9.20 5.92
N GLU A 108 -26.51 -10.45 6.38
CA GLU A 108 -26.12 -11.60 5.54
C GLU A 108 -27.23 -12.02 4.56
N ASN A 109 -28.49 -11.90 4.98
CA ASN A 109 -29.64 -12.28 4.15
C ASN A 109 -29.93 -11.26 3.05
N GLY A 110 -29.67 -9.97 3.29
CA GLY A 110 -29.77 -8.89 2.32
C GLY A 110 -31.15 -8.77 1.64
N VAL A 111 -31.17 -7.99 0.55
CA VAL A 111 -32.35 -7.79 -0.30
C VAL A 111 -32.13 -8.48 -1.64
N THR A 112 -33.09 -9.28 -2.08
CA THR A 112 -33.04 -9.96 -3.38
C THR A 112 -33.79 -9.14 -4.43
N VAL A 113 -33.08 -8.65 -5.45
CA VAL A 113 -33.70 -8.00 -6.61
C VAL A 113 -33.98 -9.08 -7.65
N ALA A 114 -35.26 -9.49 -7.73
CA ALA A 114 -35.69 -10.64 -8.53
C ALA A 114 -35.37 -10.49 -10.04
N ILE A 115 -35.49 -9.28 -10.59
CA ILE A 115 -35.28 -9.02 -12.03
C ILE A 115 -33.84 -9.36 -12.46
N LEU A 116 -32.85 -9.08 -11.61
CA LEU A 116 -31.42 -9.30 -11.91
C LEU A 116 -30.88 -10.57 -11.26
N ARG A 117 -31.70 -11.37 -10.58
CA ARG A 117 -31.27 -12.48 -9.69
C ARG A 117 -30.12 -12.07 -8.76
N LEU A 118 -30.21 -10.85 -8.25
CA LEU A 118 -29.15 -10.20 -7.51
C LEU A 118 -29.45 -10.26 -6.03
N ARG A 119 -28.52 -10.78 -5.22
CA ARG A 119 -28.55 -10.66 -3.76
C ARG A 119 -27.65 -9.51 -3.32
N LEU A 120 -28.27 -8.42 -2.86
CA LEU A 120 -27.56 -7.32 -2.21
C LEU A 120 -27.44 -7.63 -0.72
N ASN A 121 -26.31 -8.14 -0.29
CA ASN A 121 -25.96 -8.38 1.10
C ASN A 121 -24.67 -7.66 1.48
N MET A 122 -24.23 -7.76 2.73
CA MET A 122 -23.02 -7.09 3.20
C MET A 122 -21.75 -7.47 2.44
N TYR A 123 -21.72 -8.58 1.70
CA TYR A 123 -20.58 -9.04 0.91
C TYR A 123 -20.63 -8.58 -0.54
N THR A 124 -21.80 -8.54 -1.15
CA THR A 124 -21.98 -8.23 -2.58
C THR A 124 -22.24 -6.75 -2.83
N ALA A 125 -22.87 -6.03 -1.89
CA ALA A 125 -23.17 -4.61 -2.03
C ALA A 125 -21.92 -3.74 -2.24
N PRO A 126 -20.77 -3.95 -1.54
CA PRO A 126 -19.55 -3.22 -1.81
C PRO A 126 -19.01 -3.44 -3.22
N ALA A 127 -19.14 -4.65 -3.77
CA ALA A 127 -18.68 -4.95 -5.13
C ALA A 127 -19.53 -4.21 -6.18
N PHE A 128 -20.85 -4.11 -5.99
CA PHE A 128 -21.70 -3.30 -6.86
C PHE A 128 -21.41 -1.82 -6.75
N LEU A 129 -21.17 -1.33 -5.54
CA LEU A 129 -20.76 0.06 -5.35
C LEU A 129 -19.43 0.34 -6.07
N ALA A 130 -18.44 -0.54 -5.96
CA ALA A 130 -17.18 -0.45 -6.67
C ALA A 130 -17.36 -0.50 -8.20
N ALA A 131 -18.28 -1.34 -8.69
CA ALA A 131 -18.64 -1.42 -10.09
C ALA A 131 -19.28 -0.12 -10.59
N SER A 132 -20.20 0.47 -9.82
CA SER A 132 -20.85 1.75 -10.19
C SER A 132 -19.82 2.89 -10.23
N PHE A 133 -18.91 2.99 -9.27
CA PHE A 133 -17.78 3.92 -9.34
C PHE A 133 -16.87 3.66 -10.54
N GLY A 134 -16.68 2.40 -10.93
CA GLY A 134 -15.96 2.02 -12.14
C GLY A 134 -16.59 2.61 -13.40
N VAL A 135 -17.92 2.54 -13.54
CA VAL A 135 -18.65 3.15 -14.66
C VAL A 135 -18.45 4.67 -14.69
N VAL A 136 -18.66 5.33 -13.54
CA VAL A 136 -18.46 6.79 -13.42
C VAL A 136 -17.02 7.17 -13.80
N ASN A 137 -16.04 6.40 -13.36
CA ASN A 137 -14.63 6.64 -13.64
C ASN A 137 -14.32 6.48 -15.14
N ILE A 138 -14.86 5.45 -15.81
CA ILE A 138 -14.74 5.30 -17.27
C ILE A 138 -15.32 6.53 -17.98
N LEU A 139 -16.51 6.98 -17.60
CA LEU A 139 -17.12 8.17 -18.18
C LEU A 139 -16.27 9.42 -17.99
N LEU A 140 -15.72 9.62 -16.79
CA LEU A 140 -14.81 10.74 -16.51
C LEU A 140 -13.54 10.68 -17.36
N VAL A 141 -12.94 9.50 -17.51
CA VAL A 141 -11.74 9.32 -18.34
C VAL A 141 -12.05 9.63 -19.81
N LEU A 142 -13.20 9.19 -20.32
CA LEU A 142 -13.57 9.40 -21.72
C LEU A 142 -13.97 10.86 -22.02
N LEU A 143 -14.68 11.52 -21.10
CA LEU A 143 -15.26 12.85 -21.33
C LEU A 143 -14.35 14.00 -20.87
N VAL A 144 -13.64 13.81 -19.75
CA VAL A 144 -12.91 14.90 -19.08
C VAL A 144 -11.40 14.81 -19.30
N LEU A 145 -10.82 13.59 -19.32
CA LEU A 145 -9.37 13.45 -19.45
C LEU A 145 -8.90 13.92 -20.82
N ARG A 146 -8.14 15.00 -20.85
CA ARG A 146 -7.43 15.48 -22.04
C ARG A 146 -5.96 15.16 -21.90
N GLU A 147 -5.38 14.56 -22.92
CA GLU A 147 -3.96 14.25 -22.92
C GLU A 147 -3.14 15.52 -23.06
N HIS A 148 -2.26 15.72 -22.10
CA HIS A 148 -1.34 16.85 -22.04
C HIS A 148 0.05 16.30 -21.74
N HIS A 149 1.02 16.60 -22.59
CA HIS A 149 2.42 16.34 -22.33
C HIS A 149 3.17 17.66 -22.31
N ILE A 150 3.94 17.87 -21.26
CA ILE A 150 4.69 19.10 -21.01
C ILE A 150 6.16 18.72 -20.88
N ASP A 151 7.04 19.48 -21.54
CA ASP A 151 8.48 19.39 -21.33
C ASP A 151 8.86 19.91 -19.92
N ASP A 152 10.03 19.54 -19.41
CA ASP A 152 10.57 19.99 -18.13
C ASP A 152 10.61 21.52 -17.99
N HIS A 153 10.58 22.26 -19.10
CA HIS A 153 10.51 23.72 -19.17
C HIS A 153 9.09 24.30 -19.28
N GLY A 154 8.05 23.46 -19.23
CA GLY A 154 6.64 23.89 -19.30
C GLY A 154 6.12 24.14 -20.71
N ARG A 155 6.87 23.80 -21.75
CA ARG A 155 6.37 23.88 -23.13
C ARG A 155 5.47 22.68 -23.42
N CYS A 156 4.29 22.96 -23.95
CA CYS A 156 3.37 21.92 -24.39
C CYS A 156 4.01 21.15 -25.56
N ILE A 157 4.36 19.90 -25.35
CA ILE A 157 4.76 19.02 -26.44
C ILE A 157 3.46 18.66 -27.15
N ARG A 158 3.09 19.50 -28.15
CA ARG A 158 2.07 19.08 -29.10
C ARG A 158 2.55 17.75 -29.65
N ALA A 159 1.64 16.80 -29.84
CA ALA A 159 1.94 15.54 -30.52
C ALA A 159 2.46 15.87 -31.93
N ILE A 160 3.74 16.21 -32.03
CA ILE A 160 4.47 16.26 -33.27
C ILE A 160 4.44 14.80 -33.69
N ASN A 161 3.95 14.54 -34.90
CA ASN A 161 4.06 13.24 -35.54
C ASN A 161 5.56 12.94 -35.71
N TYR A 162 6.18 12.48 -34.61
CA TYR A 162 7.47 11.84 -34.76
C TYR A 162 7.22 10.58 -35.59
N THR A 163 7.93 10.47 -36.69
CA THR A 163 8.05 9.20 -37.38
C THR A 163 8.60 8.17 -36.41
N SER A 164 8.27 6.91 -36.61
CA SER A 164 8.76 5.83 -35.75
C SER A 164 10.28 5.85 -35.59
N GLU A 165 11.00 6.28 -36.61
CA GLU A 165 12.48 6.43 -36.66
C GLU A 165 12.97 7.55 -35.74
N ASP A 166 12.37 8.74 -35.74
CA ASP A 166 12.75 9.83 -34.82
C ASP A 166 12.51 9.46 -33.32
N ARG A 167 11.51 8.61 -33.06
CA ARG A 167 11.26 8.10 -31.69
C ARG A 167 12.31 7.10 -31.25
N GLU A 168 12.80 6.25 -32.13
CA GLU A 168 13.82 5.25 -31.83
C GLU A 168 15.18 5.92 -31.61
N GLU A 169 15.62 6.87 -32.46
CA GLU A 169 16.88 7.61 -32.26
C GLU A 169 16.88 8.42 -30.96
N ILE A 170 15.81 9.17 -30.66
CA ILE A 170 15.71 9.92 -29.38
C ILE A 170 15.65 8.97 -28.18
N SER A 171 15.10 7.76 -28.33
CA SER A 171 15.08 6.78 -27.26
C SER A 171 16.43 6.15 -27.02
N GLU A 172 17.20 5.84 -28.04
CA GLU A 172 18.54 5.24 -27.94
C GLU A 172 19.55 6.22 -27.36
N GLU A 173 19.66 7.46 -27.86
CA GLU A 173 20.55 8.48 -27.30
C GLU A 173 20.25 8.82 -25.84
N THR A 174 18.97 8.75 -25.43
CA THR A 174 18.57 9.03 -24.06
C THR A 174 18.70 7.80 -23.15
N GLU A 175 18.67 6.56 -23.65
CA GLU A 175 18.92 5.36 -22.83
C GLU A 175 20.36 5.27 -22.35
N GLU A 176 21.33 5.66 -23.16
CA GLU A 176 22.75 5.72 -22.74
C GLU A 176 23.02 6.72 -21.62
N ALA A 177 22.17 7.74 -21.44
CA ALA A 177 22.36 8.79 -20.43
C ALA A 177 21.73 8.47 -19.04
N ILE A 178 20.94 7.37 -18.90
CA ILE A 178 20.36 7.01 -17.58
C ILE A 178 21.40 6.36 -16.68
N ASP A 179 21.36 6.78 -15.41
CA ASP A 179 22.05 6.04 -14.35
C ASP A 179 21.21 4.83 -13.93
N GLN A 180 21.48 3.67 -14.54
CA GLN A 180 20.84 2.40 -14.19
C GLN A 180 20.98 2.08 -12.69
N GLY A 181 22.11 2.49 -12.08
CA GLY A 181 22.31 2.35 -10.65
C GLY A 181 21.35 3.19 -9.80
N ALA A 182 21.05 4.42 -10.23
CA ALA A 182 20.06 5.27 -9.54
C ALA A 182 18.64 4.72 -9.69
N VAL A 183 18.28 4.19 -10.85
CA VAL A 183 16.98 3.54 -11.11
C VAL A 183 16.82 2.30 -10.24
N LEU A 184 17.82 1.41 -10.21
CA LEU A 184 17.77 0.19 -9.40
C LEU A 184 17.70 0.51 -7.91
N THR A 185 18.48 1.49 -7.45
CA THR A 185 18.46 1.95 -6.05
C THR A 185 17.09 2.48 -5.66
N SER A 186 16.47 3.29 -6.52
CA SER A 186 15.13 3.83 -6.25
C SER A 186 14.07 2.73 -6.20
N ASN A 187 14.16 1.71 -7.07
CA ASN A 187 13.28 0.53 -7.02
C ASN A 187 13.46 -0.26 -5.71
N PHE A 188 14.71 -0.44 -5.26
CA PHE A 188 14.99 -1.12 -4.00
C PHE A 188 14.48 -0.33 -2.79
N LEU A 189 14.72 0.98 -2.74
CA LEU A 189 14.19 1.84 -1.67
C LEU A 189 12.67 1.80 -1.61
N PHE A 190 12.02 1.85 -2.76
CA PHE A 190 10.57 1.75 -2.83
C PHE A 190 10.06 0.37 -2.38
N PHE A 191 10.75 -0.71 -2.78
CA PHE A 191 10.45 -2.06 -2.28
C PHE A 191 10.52 -2.11 -0.76
N VAL A 192 11.57 -1.58 -0.14
CA VAL A 192 11.73 -1.57 1.33
C VAL A 192 10.60 -0.78 1.99
N VAL A 193 10.27 0.41 1.48
CA VAL A 193 9.18 1.24 2.03
C VAL A 193 7.84 0.51 1.98
N MET A 194 7.52 -0.15 0.86
CA MET A 194 6.28 -0.92 0.71
C MET A 194 6.27 -2.18 1.57
N PHE A 195 7.42 -2.84 1.72
CA PHE A 195 7.58 -4.02 2.57
C PHE A 195 7.31 -3.69 4.03
N ILE A 196 7.89 -2.61 4.53
CA ILE A 196 7.73 -2.15 5.92
C ILE A 196 6.26 -1.87 6.25
N PHE A 197 5.57 -1.18 5.35
CA PHE A 197 4.14 -0.89 5.55
C PHE A 197 3.30 -2.16 5.56
N ALA A 198 3.53 -3.08 4.62
CA ALA A 198 2.82 -4.35 4.56
C ALA A 198 3.05 -5.22 5.80
N VAL A 199 4.27 -5.18 6.34
CA VAL A 199 4.62 -5.86 7.59
C VAL A 199 3.86 -5.25 8.77
N PHE A 200 3.88 -3.93 8.92
CA PHE A 200 3.16 -3.25 10.00
C PHE A 200 1.66 -3.56 9.97
N GLU A 201 1.04 -3.43 8.79
CA GLU A 201 -0.38 -3.74 8.58
C GLU A 201 -0.72 -5.20 8.95
N THR A 202 0.16 -6.13 8.62
CA THR A 202 -0.06 -7.56 8.86
C THR A 202 0.08 -7.93 10.33
N ILE A 203 1.08 -7.40 11.02
CA ILE A 203 1.37 -7.76 12.42
C ILE A 203 0.44 -7.01 13.38
N ALA A 204 -0.12 -5.87 13.02
CA ALA A 204 -0.91 -5.02 13.93
C ALA A 204 -1.97 -5.79 14.73
N THR A 205 -2.74 -6.65 14.06
CA THR A 205 -3.82 -7.41 14.72
C THR A 205 -3.29 -8.54 15.64
N PRO A 206 -2.44 -9.48 15.20
CA PRO A 206 -1.91 -10.50 16.08
C PRO A 206 -1.09 -9.90 17.22
N LEU A 207 -0.26 -8.89 16.97
CA LEU A 207 0.50 -8.20 18.00
C LEU A 207 -0.39 -7.63 19.10
N SER A 208 -1.49 -6.98 18.73
CA SER A 208 -2.42 -6.39 19.71
C SER A 208 -3.17 -7.44 20.51
N MET A 209 -3.48 -8.59 19.93
CA MET A 209 -4.08 -9.73 20.65
C MET A 209 -3.09 -10.34 21.64
N ASP A 210 -1.85 -10.56 21.22
CA ASP A 210 -0.83 -11.23 22.04
C ASP A 210 -0.31 -10.32 23.17
N MET A 211 -0.06 -9.04 22.89
CA MET A 211 0.56 -8.11 23.83
C MET A 211 -0.42 -7.44 24.78
N PHE A 212 -1.62 -7.07 24.27
CA PHE A 212 -2.61 -6.33 25.06
C PHE A 212 -3.74 -7.22 25.57
N ALA A 213 -3.71 -8.52 25.25
CA ALA A 213 -4.77 -9.48 25.60
C ALA A 213 -6.15 -9.03 25.11
N TRP A 214 -6.22 -8.37 23.94
CA TRP A 214 -7.49 -8.00 23.33
C TRP A 214 -8.16 -9.22 22.70
N THR A 215 -9.48 -9.26 22.79
CA THR A 215 -10.27 -10.20 21.98
C THR A 215 -10.12 -9.86 20.51
N ARG A 216 -10.33 -10.84 19.63
CA ARG A 216 -10.26 -10.63 18.17
C ARG A 216 -11.12 -9.45 17.71
N ARG A 217 -12.32 -9.31 18.26
CA ARG A 217 -13.24 -8.20 17.96
C ARG A 217 -12.66 -6.85 18.40
N GLN A 218 -12.09 -6.78 19.59
CA GLN A 218 -11.46 -5.55 20.10
C GLN A 218 -10.21 -5.19 19.29
N ALA A 219 -9.37 -6.16 18.97
CA ALA A 219 -8.15 -5.94 18.17
C ALA A 219 -8.49 -5.36 16.79
N VAL A 220 -9.47 -5.94 16.09
CA VAL A 220 -9.93 -5.44 14.78
C VAL A 220 -10.50 -4.02 14.90
N PHE A 221 -11.31 -3.76 15.92
CA PHE A 221 -11.94 -2.46 16.13
C PHE A 221 -10.91 -1.36 16.44
N TYR A 222 -10.03 -1.58 17.42
CA TYR A 222 -9.03 -0.57 17.80
C TYR A 222 -7.98 -0.36 16.70
N ASN A 223 -7.50 -1.42 16.06
CA ASN A 223 -6.59 -1.29 14.94
C ASN A 223 -7.26 -0.59 13.74
N GLY A 224 -8.54 -0.80 13.51
CA GLY A 224 -9.32 -0.06 12.51
C GLY A 224 -9.34 1.44 12.78
N ILE A 225 -9.52 1.86 14.04
CA ILE A 225 -9.44 3.26 14.44
C ILE A 225 -8.03 3.81 14.22
N ILE A 226 -6.98 3.06 14.62
CA ILE A 226 -5.58 3.48 14.45
C ILE A 226 -5.26 3.69 12.96
N ILE A 227 -5.64 2.75 12.10
CA ILE A 227 -5.42 2.86 10.64
C ILE A 227 -6.18 4.05 10.07
N CYS A 228 -7.39 4.33 10.55
CA CYS A 228 -8.15 5.52 10.15
C CYS A 228 -7.42 6.82 10.55
N CYS A 229 -6.91 6.90 11.78
CA CYS A 229 -6.12 8.04 12.25
C CYS A 229 -4.84 8.23 11.43
N ILE A 230 -4.10 7.14 11.14
CA ILE A 230 -2.93 7.16 10.25
C ILE A 230 -3.31 7.66 8.84
N GLY A 231 -4.49 7.29 8.34
CA GLY A 231 -4.98 7.77 7.06
C GLY A 231 -5.17 9.30 7.04
N PHE A 232 -5.80 9.87 8.06
CA PHE A 232 -5.94 11.33 8.21
C PHE A 232 -4.59 12.02 8.37
N GLU A 233 -3.71 11.48 9.21
CA GLU A 233 -2.35 11.94 9.39
C GLU A 233 -1.58 11.96 8.06
N SER A 234 -1.71 10.91 7.25
CA SER A 234 -1.09 10.81 5.92
C SER A 234 -1.48 11.96 5.00
N ILE A 235 -2.75 12.39 5.03
CA ILE A 235 -3.21 13.55 4.24
C ILE A 235 -2.48 14.83 4.67
N LEU A 236 -2.32 15.05 5.98
CA LEU A 236 -1.58 16.20 6.50
C LEU A 236 -0.10 16.12 6.09
N VAL A 237 0.51 14.94 6.18
CA VAL A 237 1.90 14.71 5.74
C VAL A 237 2.06 15.05 4.25
N PHE A 238 1.14 14.67 3.38
CA PHE A 238 1.22 15.00 1.96
C PHE A 238 1.19 16.51 1.71
N LEU A 239 0.39 17.26 2.48
CA LEU A 239 0.37 18.72 2.40
C LEU A 239 1.71 19.33 2.87
N VAL A 240 2.25 18.82 3.97
CA VAL A 240 3.56 19.26 4.50
C VAL A 240 4.68 18.94 3.51
N VAL A 241 4.71 17.73 2.95
CA VAL A 241 5.69 17.30 1.96
C VAL A 241 5.66 18.18 0.72
N LYS A 242 4.46 18.55 0.24
CA LYS A 242 4.30 19.47 -0.90
C LYS A 242 4.97 20.83 -0.68
N VAL A 243 4.93 21.35 0.56
CA VAL A 243 5.57 22.60 0.92
C VAL A 243 7.06 22.43 1.20
N ALA A 244 7.41 21.40 1.96
CA ALA A 244 8.78 21.10 2.37
C ALA A 244 9.69 20.76 1.17
N SER A 245 9.19 20.06 0.16
CA SER A 245 9.98 19.69 -1.03
C SER A 245 10.45 20.91 -1.83
N LYS A 246 9.70 22.01 -1.81
CA LYS A 246 10.10 23.26 -2.45
C LYS A 246 11.27 23.96 -1.74
N ARG A 247 11.41 23.75 -0.42
CA ARG A 247 12.43 24.40 0.41
C ARG A 247 13.67 23.54 0.60
N PHE A 248 13.50 22.26 0.87
CA PHE A 248 14.62 21.35 1.23
C PHE A 248 15.00 20.38 0.12
N GLY A 249 14.16 20.25 -0.91
CA GLY A 249 14.35 19.25 -1.97
C GLY A 249 13.84 17.86 -1.60
N ASP A 250 13.84 16.93 -2.56
CA ASP A 250 13.17 15.63 -2.41
C ASP A 250 14.01 14.60 -1.63
N ARG A 251 15.34 14.60 -1.82
CA ARG A 251 16.25 13.63 -1.19
C ARG A 251 16.33 13.73 0.33
N PRO A 252 16.47 14.93 0.94
CA PRO A 252 16.47 15.04 2.41
C PRO A 252 15.16 14.58 3.04
N ILE A 253 14.02 14.83 2.38
CA ILE A 253 12.70 14.40 2.88
C ILE A 253 12.59 12.88 2.86
N LEU A 254 13.07 12.22 1.80
CA LEU A 254 13.11 10.76 1.75
C LEU A 254 13.99 10.19 2.87
N LEU A 255 15.17 10.77 3.09
CA LEU A 255 16.07 10.34 4.17
C LEU A 255 15.45 10.54 5.55
N THR A 256 14.87 11.71 5.79
CA THR A 256 14.18 12.02 7.06
C THR A 256 12.99 11.08 7.29
N GLY A 257 12.21 10.77 6.26
CA GLY A 257 11.12 9.81 6.33
C GLY A 257 11.58 8.41 6.73
N LEU A 258 12.68 7.93 6.15
CA LEU A 258 13.27 6.63 6.52
C LEU A 258 13.80 6.63 7.97
N ILE A 259 14.41 7.73 8.43
CA ILE A 259 14.87 7.86 9.83
C ILE A 259 13.67 7.83 10.78
N ILE A 260 12.59 8.53 10.47
CA ILE A 260 11.36 8.51 11.28
C ILE A 260 10.77 7.09 11.35
N ILE A 261 10.73 6.36 10.24
CA ILE A 261 10.31 4.95 10.21
C ILE A 261 11.21 4.10 11.10
N LEU A 262 12.54 4.28 11.00
CA LEU A 262 13.49 3.56 11.83
C LEU A 262 13.24 3.80 13.32
N CYS A 263 13.05 5.07 13.73
CA CYS A 263 12.70 5.43 15.09
C CYS A 263 11.38 4.77 15.54
N GLY A 264 10.37 4.74 14.67
CA GLY A 264 9.09 4.09 14.94
C GLY A 264 9.26 2.60 15.25
N PHE A 265 9.96 1.85 14.43
CA PHE A 265 10.19 0.41 14.67
C PHE A 265 11.16 0.15 15.82
N PHE A 266 12.12 1.04 16.04
CA PHE A 266 13.02 0.94 17.20
C PHE A 266 12.26 1.10 18.53
N ILE A 267 11.31 2.03 18.60
CA ILE A 267 10.43 2.19 19.76
C ILE A 267 9.54 0.94 19.94
N LEU A 268 9.11 0.31 18.85
CA LEU A 268 8.25 -0.88 18.88
C LEU A 268 8.98 -2.13 19.37
N LEU A 269 10.31 -2.13 19.46
CA LEU A 269 11.05 -3.22 20.05
C LEU A 269 10.60 -3.44 21.52
N PRO A 270 10.54 -4.68 21.98
CA PRO A 270 10.16 -5.00 23.36
C PRO A 270 11.30 -4.66 24.34
N TRP A 271 11.21 -3.48 24.96
CA TRP A 271 12.22 -2.96 25.91
C TRP A 271 11.88 -3.17 27.38
N GLY A 272 10.68 -3.63 27.69
CA GLY A 272 10.18 -3.72 29.06
C GLY A 272 10.69 -4.93 29.84
N ASN A 273 10.30 -5.00 31.12
CA ASN A 273 10.53 -6.14 31.99
C ASN A 273 9.23 -6.89 32.33
N GLN A 274 8.09 -6.44 31.78
CA GLN A 274 6.79 -7.09 31.98
C GLN A 274 6.55 -8.06 30.84
N TYR A 275 6.03 -9.24 31.15
CA TYR A 275 5.72 -10.26 30.16
C TYR A 275 4.24 -10.18 29.74
N PRO A 276 3.90 -10.56 28.50
CA PRO A 276 2.52 -10.58 28.05
C PRO A 276 1.70 -11.63 28.82
N LYS A 277 0.39 -11.40 28.93
CA LYS A 277 -0.53 -12.37 29.53
C LYS A 277 -0.58 -13.62 28.64
N ILE A 278 -0.31 -14.78 29.22
CA ILE A 278 -0.39 -16.07 28.54
C ILE A 278 -1.80 -16.66 28.72
N GLN A 279 -2.34 -17.24 27.64
CA GLN A 279 -3.70 -17.85 27.64
C GLN A 279 -3.90 -18.98 28.65
N TRP A 280 -2.83 -19.53 29.24
CA TRP A 280 -2.88 -20.57 30.24
C TRP A 280 -3.79 -20.23 31.42
N ALA A 281 -3.79 -18.98 31.89
CA ALA A 281 -4.59 -18.57 33.02
C ALA A 281 -6.09 -18.76 32.76
N ASP A 282 -6.51 -18.46 31.53
CA ASP A 282 -7.92 -18.56 31.13
C ASP A 282 -8.32 -20.03 30.90
N ILE A 283 -7.43 -20.84 30.32
CA ILE A 283 -7.67 -22.28 30.13
C ILE A 283 -7.76 -23.00 31.50
N LYS A 284 -6.86 -22.68 32.42
CA LYS A 284 -6.82 -23.30 33.76
C LYS A 284 -8.05 -22.88 34.59
N ASN A 285 -8.44 -21.62 34.51
CA ASN A 285 -9.65 -21.12 35.17
C ASN A 285 -10.93 -21.75 34.61
N ASN A 286 -11.02 -21.89 33.30
CA ASN A 286 -12.16 -22.54 32.64
C ASN A 286 -12.22 -24.05 32.94
N SER A 287 -11.08 -24.71 33.07
CA SER A 287 -11.03 -26.12 33.47
C SER A 287 -11.45 -26.32 34.93
N PHE A 288 -11.11 -25.38 35.82
CA PHE A 288 -11.54 -25.41 37.24
C PHE A 288 -13.06 -25.16 37.36
N VAL A 289 -13.60 -24.19 36.63
CA VAL A 289 -15.05 -23.90 36.62
C VAL A 289 -15.83 -25.07 36.05
N ASN A 290 -15.35 -25.70 34.96
CA ASN A 290 -16.00 -26.90 34.41
C ASN A 290 -15.89 -28.14 35.31
N GLY A 291 -14.91 -28.20 36.21
CA GLY A 291 -14.75 -29.29 37.20
C GLY A 291 -15.69 -29.22 38.37
N ILE A 292 -16.18 -28.03 38.74
CA ILE A 292 -17.08 -27.79 39.88
C ILE A 292 -18.56 -27.80 39.45
N GLN A 293 -18.87 -27.57 38.19
CA GLN A 293 -20.23 -27.52 37.66
C GLN A 293 -20.62 -28.77 36.85
N ARG A 294 -20.69 -29.89 37.52
CA ARG A 294 -21.29 -31.11 36.94
C ARG A 294 -22.82 -31.17 37.04
N ASP A 295 -23.44 -30.23 37.72
CA ASP A 295 -24.90 -30.17 37.89
C ASP A 295 -25.45 -28.76 37.85
N THR A 296 -25.50 -28.07 36.72
CA THR A 296 -26.57 -27.09 36.40
C THR A 296 -26.31 -26.42 35.02
N LYS A 297 -27.27 -26.62 34.16
CA LYS A 297 -27.65 -25.85 32.96
C LYS A 297 -26.59 -25.07 32.18
N PHE A 298 -26.33 -25.57 30.96
CA PHE A 298 -25.73 -24.89 29.83
C PHE A 298 -25.97 -23.38 29.83
N SER A 299 -24.95 -22.64 30.16
CA SER A 299 -24.75 -21.26 29.69
C SER A 299 -23.55 -21.30 28.77
N ASN A 300 -23.80 -21.24 27.47
CA ASN A 300 -22.84 -21.24 26.38
C ASN A 300 -22.13 -19.86 26.30
N SER A 301 -21.37 -19.47 27.32
CA SER A 301 -20.42 -18.37 27.22
C SER A 301 -19.02 -18.96 27.20
N SER A 302 -18.61 -19.49 26.04
CA SER A 302 -17.18 -19.76 25.78
C SER A 302 -16.44 -18.42 25.75
N VAL A 303 -15.87 -18.05 26.90
CA VAL A 303 -15.00 -16.89 27.00
C VAL A 303 -13.82 -17.14 26.05
N GLU A 304 -13.69 -16.30 25.03
CA GLU A 304 -12.58 -16.37 24.08
C GLU A 304 -11.25 -16.20 24.86
N PRO A 305 -10.29 -17.14 24.78
CA PRO A 305 -9.03 -17.03 25.50
C PRO A 305 -8.25 -15.81 24.98
N THR A 306 -7.80 -14.95 25.89
CA THR A 306 -7.11 -13.70 25.58
C THR A 306 -5.65 -13.72 26.00
N GLY A 307 -4.77 -13.12 25.19
CA GLY A 307 -3.34 -13.02 25.40
C GLY A 307 -2.53 -13.93 24.49
N CYS A 308 -1.27 -14.10 24.83
CA CYS A 308 -0.31 -14.82 23.99
C CYS A 308 -0.58 -16.33 24.01
N PRO A 309 -0.65 -17.01 22.84
CA PRO A 309 -0.86 -18.45 22.77
C PRO A 309 0.26 -19.23 23.43
N PRO A 310 -0.06 -20.30 24.22
CA PRO A 310 0.96 -21.11 24.92
C PRO A 310 1.90 -21.88 23.99
N GLU A 311 1.50 -22.08 22.72
CA GLU A 311 2.29 -22.75 21.70
C GLU A 311 3.46 -21.89 21.21
N GLN A 312 3.38 -20.57 21.40
CA GLN A 312 4.44 -19.63 21.04
C GLN A 312 5.43 -19.49 22.20
N THR A 313 6.55 -20.20 22.10
CA THR A 313 7.58 -20.24 23.16
C THR A 313 8.15 -18.87 23.50
N TRP A 314 8.21 -17.92 22.56
CA TRP A 314 8.74 -16.59 22.77
C TRP A 314 7.91 -15.73 23.76
N CYS A 315 6.64 -16.07 23.99
CA CYS A 315 5.78 -15.37 24.96
C CYS A 315 6.33 -15.42 26.40
N GLN A 316 7.15 -16.44 26.70
CA GLN A 316 7.68 -16.64 28.04
C GLN A 316 8.92 -15.79 28.36
N TYR A 317 9.65 -15.35 27.32
CA TYR A 317 10.91 -14.61 27.49
C TYR A 317 10.98 -13.27 26.77
N THR A 318 9.95 -12.92 26.00
CA THR A 318 9.89 -11.63 25.29
C THR A 318 9.06 -10.65 26.12
N PRO A 319 9.61 -9.48 26.47
CA PRO A 319 8.86 -8.45 27.19
C PRO A 319 7.63 -7.98 26.43
N ALA A 320 6.58 -7.60 27.14
CA ALA A 320 5.39 -7.02 26.57
C ALA A 320 5.67 -5.62 26.03
N ILE A 321 5.09 -5.32 24.86
CA ILE A 321 5.10 -3.98 24.29
C ILE A 321 4.02 -3.17 24.99
N LEU A 322 4.37 -1.97 25.46
CA LEU A 322 3.41 -1.07 26.09
C LEU A 322 2.49 -0.44 25.03
N LEU A 323 1.24 -0.18 25.41
CA LEU A 323 0.28 0.47 24.53
C LEU A 323 0.78 1.83 24.03
N ALA A 324 1.45 2.60 24.89
CA ALA A 324 2.06 3.87 24.53
C ALA A 324 3.16 3.72 23.46
N GLN A 325 4.00 2.68 23.55
CA GLN A 325 5.00 2.37 22.52
C GLN A 325 4.33 2.08 21.18
N TYR A 326 3.26 1.29 21.20
CA TYR A 326 2.51 0.93 20.00
C TYR A 326 1.90 2.14 19.30
N PHE A 327 1.23 3.03 20.06
CA PHE A 327 0.66 4.26 19.51
C PHE A 327 1.73 5.22 18.98
N THR A 328 2.80 5.44 19.74
CA THR A 328 3.90 6.33 19.30
C THR A 328 4.56 5.80 18.03
N SER A 329 4.78 4.50 17.94
CA SER A 329 5.31 3.85 16.73
C SER A 329 4.35 4.00 15.55
N ALA A 330 3.04 3.79 15.77
CA ALA A 330 2.02 3.93 14.72
C ALA A 330 2.00 5.35 14.13
N VAL A 331 2.08 6.39 14.99
CA VAL A 331 2.18 7.79 14.55
C VAL A 331 3.47 8.04 13.78
N LEU A 332 4.62 7.60 14.26
CA LEU A 332 5.89 7.81 13.54
C LEU A 332 5.90 7.11 12.17
N ILE A 333 5.38 5.89 12.09
CA ILE A 333 5.25 5.18 10.81
C ILE A 333 4.23 5.89 9.92
N GLY A 334 3.13 6.40 10.49
CA GLY A 334 2.11 7.19 9.81
C GLY A 334 2.63 8.50 9.20
N VAL A 335 3.67 9.11 9.77
CA VAL A 335 4.38 10.26 9.19
C VAL A 335 5.40 9.83 8.15
N GLY A 336 6.25 8.87 8.49
CA GLY A 336 7.40 8.49 7.66
C GLY A 336 7.01 7.80 6.36
N TYR A 337 6.06 6.86 6.41
CA TYR A 337 5.66 6.08 5.25
C TYR A 337 5.06 6.92 4.11
N PRO A 338 4.08 7.82 4.33
CA PRO A 338 3.54 8.66 3.27
C PRO A 338 4.58 9.57 2.64
N ALA A 339 5.47 10.16 3.46
CA ALA A 339 6.56 10.99 2.97
C ALA A 339 7.50 10.20 2.05
N CYS A 340 7.95 9.02 2.47
CA CYS A 340 8.80 8.14 1.66
C CYS A 340 8.10 7.68 0.38
N ASN A 341 6.81 7.36 0.44
CA ASN A 341 6.02 6.90 -0.70
C ASN A 341 6.00 7.97 -1.82
N VAL A 342 5.60 9.21 -1.47
CA VAL A 342 5.54 10.32 -2.45
C VAL A 342 6.93 10.63 -3.00
N MET A 343 7.94 10.71 -2.11
CA MET A 343 9.30 11.04 -2.54
C MET A 343 9.91 9.97 -3.44
N SER A 344 9.64 8.70 -3.19
CA SER A 344 10.10 7.61 -4.05
C SER A 344 9.58 7.75 -5.47
N TYR A 345 8.28 7.96 -5.66
CA TYR A 345 7.71 8.19 -7.00
C TYR A 345 8.22 9.46 -7.66
N THR A 346 8.31 10.54 -6.88
CA THR A 346 8.74 11.85 -7.39
C THR A 346 10.20 11.81 -7.83
N LEU A 347 11.07 11.29 -6.96
CA LEU A 347 12.50 11.18 -7.24
C LEU A 347 12.76 10.28 -8.43
N TYR A 348 12.08 9.13 -8.49
CA TYR A 348 12.17 8.20 -9.60
C TYR A 348 11.80 8.86 -10.93
N SER A 349 10.66 9.58 -10.96
CA SER A 349 10.25 10.33 -12.14
C SER A 349 11.25 11.43 -12.55
N LYS A 350 11.86 12.12 -11.58
CA LYS A 350 12.88 13.16 -11.87
C LYS A 350 14.19 12.57 -12.39
N ILE A 351 14.59 11.37 -11.93
CA ILE A 351 15.78 10.65 -12.43
C ILE A 351 15.59 10.21 -13.87
N LEU A 352 14.38 9.79 -14.23
CA LEU A 352 14.05 9.34 -15.60
C LEU A 352 14.03 10.49 -16.63
N GLY A 353 13.72 11.72 -16.20
CA GLY A 353 13.65 12.88 -17.10
C GLY A 353 12.39 12.93 -17.98
N PRO A 354 12.44 13.63 -19.16
CA PRO A 354 11.29 13.93 -19.98
C PRO A 354 10.78 12.80 -20.89
N ARG A 355 11.33 11.60 -20.79
CA ARG A 355 10.98 10.44 -21.62
C ARG A 355 9.63 9.80 -21.23
N PRO A 356 9.11 8.88 -22.06
CA PRO A 356 7.96 8.04 -21.70
C PRO A 356 8.28 7.18 -20.45
N GLN A 357 7.58 7.43 -19.35
CA GLN A 357 7.90 6.82 -18.03
C GLN A 357 7.05 5.59 -17.71
N GLY A 358 6.14 5.16 -18.61
CA GLY A 358 5.14 4.12 -18.30
C GLY A 358 5.76 2.80 -17.89
N VAL A 359 6.74 2.28 -18.64
CA VAL A 359 7.42 1.00 -18.31
C VAL A 359 8.15 1.09 -16.99
N TYR A 360 8.91 2.15 -16.76
CA TYR A 360 9.67 2.34 -15.54
C TYR A 360 8.78 2.47 -14.31
N MET A 361 7.72 3.29 -14.39
CA MET A 361 6.69 3.38 -13.35
C MET A 361 5.96 2.05 -13.14
N GLY A 362 5.80 1.27 -14.20
CA GLY A 362 5.30 -0.10 -14.15
C GLY A 362 6.18 -1.00 -13.31
N TRP A 363 7.49 -1.00 -13.53
CA TRP A 363 8.46 -1.77 -12.73
C TRP A 363 8.54 -1.32 -11.28
N LEU A 364 8.53 -0.01 -11.03
CA LEU A 364 8.49 0.53 -9.68
C LEU A 364 7.24 0.05 -8.93
N THR A 365 6.07 0.15 -9.55
CA THR A 365 4.80 -0.31 -8.97
C THR A 365 4.78 -1.84 -8.80
N ALA A 366 5.39 -2.58 -9.72
CA ALA A 366 5.52 -4.04 -9.61
C ALA A 366 6.41 -4.44 -8.43
N SER A 367 7.53 -3.75 -8.21
CA SER A 367 8.41 -3.98 -7.06
C SER A 367 7.68 -3.74 -5.74
N GLY A 368 6.93 -2.64 -5.62
CA GLY A 368 6.09 -2.37 -4.45
C GLY A 368 4.99 -3.40 -4.23
N SER A 369 4.35 -3.89 -5.31
CA SER A 369 3.37 -4.99 -5.22
C SER A 369 4.02 -6.29 -4.76
N GLY A 370 5.27 -6.55 -5.19
CA GLY A 370 6.08 -7.68 -4.72
C GLY A 370 6.35 -7.61 -3.23
N ALA A 371 6.74 -6.46 -2.76
CA ALA A 371 6.96 -6.21 -1.34
C ALA A 371 5.72 -6.47 -0.50
N ARG A 372 4.55 -6.00 -0.96
CA ARG A 372 3.26 -6.23 -0.29
C ARG A 372 2.79 -7.69 -0.32
N THR A 373 3.27 -8.48 -1.26
CA THR A 373 2.99 -9.93 -1.32
C THR A 373 3.93 -10.71 -0.40
N LEU A 374 5.22 -10.39 -0.44
CA LEU A 374 6.25 -11.10 0.32
C LEU A 374 6.24 -10.72 1.80
N GLY A 375 5.97 -9.44 2.14
CA GLY A 375 5.99 -8.91 3.50
C GLY A 375 5.14 -9.73 4.47
N PRO A 376 3.83 -9.91 4.23
CA PRO A 376 2.95 -10.68 5.10
C PRO A 376 3.40 -12.13 5.29
N VAL A 377 3.82 -12.81 4.22
CA VAL A 377 4.25 -14.21 4.28
C VAL A 377 5.51 -14.35 5.12
N PHE A 378 6.50 -13.50 4.85
CA PHE A 378 7.78 -13.56 5.52
C PHE A 378 7.67 -13.21 7.01
N VAL A 379 6.98 -12.10 7.30
CA VAL A 379 6.90 -11.61 8.68
C VAL A 379 6.00 -12.47 9.57
N SER A 380 4.92 -13.05 9.03
CA SER A 380 4.06 -13.92 9.84
C SER A 380 4.83 -15.15 10.31
N GLN A 381 5.69 -15.74 9.47
CA GLN A 381 6.54 -16.87 9.87
C GLN A 381 7.54 -16.47 10.96
N ILE A 382 8.24 -15.36 10.79
CA ILE A 382 9.21 -14.88 11.79
C ILE A 382 8.52 -14.53 13.10
N TYR A 383 7.37 -13.83 13.02
CA TYR A 383 6.62 -13.46 14.22
C TYR A 383 6.13 -14.67 14.99
N THR A 384 5.57 -15.68 14.31
CA THR A 384 5.04 -16.88 14.96
C THR A 384 6.13 -17.73 15.59
N ILE A 385 7.29 -17.88 14.95
CA ILE A 385 8.37 -18.78 15.41
C ILE A 385 9.32 -18.06 16.36
N LEU A 386 9.77 -16.86 16.00
CA LEU A 386 10.85 -16.14 16.72
C LEU A 386 10.34 -14.96 17.56
N GLY A 387 9.10 -14.53 17.32
CA GLY A 387 8.47 -13.45 18.07
C GLY A 387 8.73 -12.04 17.53
N PRO A 388 8.11 -11.03 18.18
CA PRO A 388 8.16 -9.65 17.74
C PRO A 388 9.56 -9.03 17.80
N ARG A 389 10.39 -9.46 18.76
CA ARG A 389 11.76 -8.96 18.91
C ARG A 389 12.58 -9.17 17.66
N TRP A 390 12.56 -10.37 17.09
CA TRP A 390 13.28 -10.70 15.87
C TRP A 390 12.65 -10.06 14.63
N ALA A 391 11.32 -10.06 14.55
CA ALA A 391 10.60 -9.44 13.46
C ALA A 391 10.94 -7.94 13.32
N PHE A 392 10.86 -7.19 14.42
CA PHE A 392 11.15 -5.75 14.39
C PHE A 392 12.65 -5.45 14.28
N SER A 393 13.54 -6.27 14.85
CA SER A 393 14.98 -6.11 14.67
C SER A 393 15.40 -6.26 13.19
N LEU A 394 14.80 -7.23 12.51
CA LEU A 394 15.04 -7.42 11.07
C LEU A 394 14.57 -6.21 10.25
N ILE A 395 13.39 -5.67 10.58
CA ILE A 395 12.89 -4.47 9.90
C ILE A 395 13.81 -3.29 10.17
N CYS A 396 14.24 -3.07 11.41
CA CYS A 396 15.20 -2.02 11.74
C CYS A 396 16.50 -2.16 10.94
N SER A 397 17.01 -3.38 10.78
CA SER A 397 18.22 -3.65 9.98
C SER A 397 18.00 -3.36 8.49
N MET A 398 16.84 -3.73 7.93
CA MET A 398 16.48 -3.42 6.55
C MET A 398 16.36 -1.91 6.30
N VAL A 399 15.70 -1.19 7.20
CA VAL A 399 15.60 0.29 7.12
C VAL A 399 16.96 0.93 7.28
N GLY A 400 17.78 0.45 8.22
CA GLY A 400 19.16 0.91 8.40
C GLY A 400 19.99 0.71 7.14
N ALA A 401 19.89 -0.45 6.49
CA ALA A 401 20.56 -0.73 5.22
C ALA A 401 20.04 0.20 4.10
N ALA A 402 18.75 0.48 4.05
CA ALA A 402 18.18 1.42 3.08
C ALA A 402 18.67 2.86 3.30
N ILE A 403 18.80 3.31 4.55
CA ILE A 403 19.38 4.62 4.90
C ILE A 403 20.84 4.68 4.49
N ALA A 404 21.62 3.65 4.78
CA ALA A 404 23.03 3.56 4.39
C ALA A 404 23.17 3.60 2.86
N LEU A 405 22.39 2.82 2.13
CA LEU A 405 22.36 2.81 0.67
C LEU A 405 22.00 4.18 0.09
N LEU A 406 20.94 4.81 0.63
CA LEU A 406 20.53 6.16 0.21
C LEU A 406 21.64 7.18 0.48
N SER A 407 22.32 7.10 1.62
CA SER A 407 23.40 8.00 1.99
C SER A 407 24.65 7.82 1.08
N CYS A 408 25.01 6.58 0.78
CA CYS A 408 26.14 6.26 -0.13
C CYS A 408 25.86 6.76 -1.56
N LEU A 409 24.63 6.58 -2.04
CA LEU A 409 24.26 6.93 -3.41
C LEU A 409 23.55 8.30 -3.51
N TYR A 410 23.58 9.08 -2.43
CA TYR A 410 22.89 10.37 -2.34
C TYR A 410 23.24 11.33 -3.49
N ARG A 411 24.49 11.32 -3.93
CA ARG A 411 24.98 12.16 -5.03
C ARG A 411 24.53 11.68 -6.41
N ARG A 412 24.20 10.39 -6.58
CA ARG A 412 23.72 9.84 -7.84
C ARG A 412 22.23 10.04 -8.07
N LEU A 413 21.45 10.20 -7.00
CA LEU A 413 20.00 10.40 -7.05
C LEU A 413 19.65 11.86 -7.39
N ILE A 414 20.10 12.35 -8.53
CA ILE A 414 19.92 13.73 -9.03
C ILE A 414 18.93 13.68 -10.19
N ALA A 415 18.13 14.75 -10.34
CA ALA A 415 17.24 14.89 -11.49
C ALA A 415 18.05 14.88 -12.79
N PHE A 416 17.50 14.25 -13.82
CA PHE A 416 18.13 14.11 -15.14
C PHE A 416 18.62 15.45 -15.71
N SER A 417 17.80 16.50 -15.65
CA SER A 417 18.13 17.84 -16.15
C SER A 417 19.34 18.48 -15.47
N VAL A 418 19.53 18.24 -14.16
CA VAL A 418 20.69 18.74 -13.39
C VAL A 418 21.95 17.98 -13.77
N ARG A 419 21.80 16.66 -14.00
CA ARG A 419 22.92 15.81 -14.39
C ARG A 419 23.44 16.14 -15.79
N HIS A 420 22.53 16.36 -16.74
CA HIS A 420 22.89 16.71 -18.12
C HIS A 420 23.58 18.07 -18.21
N ARG A 421 23.15 19.03 -17.41
CA ARG A 421 23.79 20.33 -17.31
C ARG A 421 25.24 20.25 -16.78
N ASN A 422 25.49 19.38 -15.81
CA ASN A 422 26.84 19.14 -15.26
C ASN A 422 27.74 18.32 -16.20
N LEU A 423 27.23 17.68 -17.23
CA LEU A 423 28.00 16.96 -18.25
C LEU A 423 28.34 17.84 -19.45
N THR A 424 27.63 18.94 -19.64
CA THR A 424 27.82 19.92 -20.74
C THR A 424 28.66 21.15 -20.32
N GLU A 425 28.88 21.36 -19.02
CA GLU A 425 29.86 22.29 -18.44
C GLU A 425 31.17 21.54 -18.10
#